data_a1a5b53a90ead4081b1547ddbb0fd8b6
#
_entry.id   a1a5b53a90ead4081b1547ddbb0fd8b6
#
_cell.length_a   1.000
_cell.length_b   1.000
_cell.length_c   1.000
_cell.angle_alpha   90.00
_cell.angle_beta   90.00
_cell.angle_gamma   90.00
#
_symmetry.space_group_name_H-M   'P 1'
#
loop_
_entity.id
_entity.type
_entity.pdbx_description
1 polymer ?
#
loop_
_entity_poly.entity_id
_entity_poly.type
_entity_poly.pdbx_seq_one_letter_code
_entity_poly.pdbx_strand_id
1 'polypeptide(L)'
;PGIPGVIVLEKIKNIIDIPIIGVSAKTDIDSKVNLIRNGADDYITKPFDNQELLVRIEAVLRRFQKSTPKNNRKTLRFKDLSLDTEAMEAKIRNTPITLTRYEYLILQLLMSSPSKVFTKNNIFESVWNENFIGDDNAINVHIGNLRKKFAKVNPEEKYIQTVWGLGFKMQG
;
A
#
# COMPACT_ATOMS: atom_id res chain seq x y z
N PRO A 1 1.87 18.71 -31.88
CA PRO A 1 3.19 18.28 -31.39
C PRO A 1 3.12 18.10 -29.89
N GLY A 2 3.14 16.82 -29.43
CA GLY A 2 3.07 16.48 -28.01
C GLY A 2 4.42 16.67 -27.32
N ILE A 3 4.42 16.71 -25.98
CA ILE A 3 5.64 16.75 -25.17
C ILE A 3 6.40 15.42 -25.37
N PRO A 4 7.71 15.45 -25.67
CA PRO A 4 8.49 14.22 -25.79
C PRO A 4 8.42 13.37 -24.51
N GLY A 5 8.24 12.05 -24.65
CA GLY A 5 8.07 11.14 -23.51
C GLY A 5 9.22 11.18 -22.50
N VAL A 6 10.45 11.48 -22.95
CA VAL A 6 11.63 11.66 -22.08
C VAL A 6 11.45 12.83 -21.11
N ILE A 7 10.91 13.97 -21.59
CA ILE A 7 10.65 15.14 -20.74
C ILE A 7 9.56 14.85 -19.70
N VAL A 8 8.54 14.07 -20.08
CA VAL A 8 7.49 13.62 -19.15
C VAL A 8 8.10 12.71 -18.08
N LEU A 9 8.95 11.77 -18.47
CA LEU A 9 9.65 10.86 -17.59
C LEU A 9 10.50 11.59 -16.55
N GLU A 10 11.34 12.53 -16.96
CA GLU A 10 12.16 13.34 -16.07
C GLU A 10 11.32 14.12 -15.07
N LYS A 11 10.22 14.75 -15.52
CA LYS A 11 9.33 15.49 -14.63
C LYS A 11 8.68 14.58 -13.58
N ILE A 12 8.21 13.38 -13.97
CA ILE A 12 7.58 12.43 -13.05
C ILE A 12 8.59 11.95 -12.02
N LYS A 13 9.79 11.54 -12.44
CA LYS A 13 10.84 11.05 -11.53
C LYS A 13 11.32 12.09 -10.51
N ASN A 14 11.25 13.38 -10.87
CA ASN A 14 11.59 14.47 -9.95
C ASN A 14 10.50 14.77 -8.91
N ILE A 15 9.27 14.30 -9.12
CA ILE A 15 8.13 14.56 -8.23
C ILE A 15 7.81 13.34 -7.36
N ILE A 16 7.92 12.13 -7.92
CA ILE A 16 7.47 10.91 -7.25
C ILE A 16 8.37 9.73 -7.65
N ASP A 17 8.74 8.93 -6.66
CA ASP A 17 9.50 7.70 -6.87
C ASP A 17 8.56 6.52 -7.13
N ILE A 18 8.22 6.32 -8.40
CA ILE A 18 7.41 5.21 -8.90
C ILE A 18 8.14 4.49 -10.02
N PRO A 19 7.88 3.18 -10.21
CA PRO A 19 8.39 2.47 -11.36
C PRO A 19 7.68 2.90 -12.65
N ILE A 20 8.44 3.06 -13.72
CA ILE A 20 7.96 3.55 -15.02
C ILE A 20 8.38 2.60 -16.13
N ILE A 21 7.42 2.14 -16.94
CA ILE A 21 7.66 1.36 -18.15
C ILE A 21 7.36 2.23 -19.37
N GLY A 22 8.37 2.41 -20.25
CA GLY A 22 8.19 3.11 -21.49
C GLY A 22 7.49 2.25 -22.54
N VAL A 23 6.44 2.78 -23.17
CA VAL A 23 5.72 2.12 -24.28
C VAL A 23 5.82 2.96 -25.53
N SER A 24 6.42 2.45 -26.61
CA SER A 24 6.64 3.20 -27.84
C SER A 24 6.52 2.33 -29.09
N ALA A 25 6.16 2.95 -30.21
CA ALA A 25 6.22 2.32 -31.54
C ALA A 25 7.64 2.32 -32.13
N LYS A 26 8.59 3.07 -31.52
CA LYS A 26 9.97 3.12 -31.98
C LYS A 26 10.71 1.87 -31.59
N THR A 27 11.30 1.19 -32.58
CA THR A 27 12.04 -0.06 -32.42
C THR A 27 13.56 0.13 -32.38
N ASP A 28 14.02 1.38 -32.65
CA ASP A 28 15.44 1.71 -32.67
C ASP A 28 16.09 1.59 -31.29
N ILE A 29 17.29 1.08 -31.25
CA ILE A 29 18.05 0.83 -30.04
C ILE A 29 18.32 2.14 -29.28
N ASP A 30 18.62 3.22 -30.00
CA ASP A 30 18.95 4.51 -29.40
C ASP A 30 17.80 5.09 -28.59
N SER A 31 16.56 4.99 -29.09
CA SER A 31 15.35 5.40 -28.35
C SER A 31 15.13 4.59 -27.10
N LYS A 32 15.37 3.28 -27.13
CA LYS A 32 15.29 2.38 -25.96
C LYS A 32 16.33 2.75 -24.89
N VAL A 33 17.59 2.86 -25.32
CA VAL A 33 18.70 3.20 -24.44
C VAL A 33 18.50 4.58 -23.82
N ASN A 34 18.03 5.56 -24.60
CA ASN A 34 17.79 6.91 -24.12
C ASN A 34 16.67 6.92 -23.03
N LEU A 35 15.59 6.17 -23.23
CA LEU A 35 14.50 6.10 -22.27
C LEU A 35 14.93 5.47 -20.92
N ILE A 36 15.70 4.38 -20.99
CA ILE A 36 16.29 3.74 -19.80
C ILE A 36 17.30 4.66 -19.10
N ARG A 37 18.18 5.32 -19.83
CA ARG A 37 19.16 6.28 -19.26
C ARG A 37 18.50 7.45 -18.54
N ASN A 38 17.32 7.87 -18.98
CA ASN A 38 16.55 8.94 -18.34
C ASN A 38 15.62 8.45 -17.20
N GLY A 39 15.78 7.20 -16.76
CA GLY A 39 15.16 6.71 -15.54
C GLY A 39 13.92 5.84 -15.72
N ALA A 40 13.60 5.37 -16.94
CA ALA A 40 12.62 4.31 -17.11
C ALA A 40 13.15 2.99 -16.56
N ASP A 41 12.31 2.22 -15.88
CA ASP A 41 12.68 0.94 -15.27
C ASP A 41 12.62 -0.23 -16.27
N ASP A 42 11.84 -0.09 -17.35
CA ASP A 42 11.78 -1.00 -18.49
C ASP A 42 11.19 -0.31 -19.73
N TYR A 43 11.21 -1.03 -20.85
CA TYR A 43 10.74 -0.54 -22.13
C TYR A 43 10.05 -1.66 -22.93
N ILE A 44 8.90 -1.36 -23.55
CA ILE A 44 8.19 -2.29 -24.44
C ILE A 44 7.83 -1.62 -25.77
N THR A 45 7.97 -2.34 -26.88
CA THR A 45 7.64 -1.86 -28.22
C THR A 45 6.25 -2.29 -28.66
N LYS A 46 5.54 -1.41 -29.34
CA LYS A 46 4.28 -1.73 -30.02
C LYS A 46 4.57 -2.37 -31.39
N PRO A 47 3.79 -3.41 -31.81
CA PRO A 47 2.76 -4.10 -31.04
C PRO A 47 3.36 -5.02 -29.97
N PHE A 48 2.68 -5.19 -28.82
CA PHE A 48 3.09 -6.08 -27.76
C PHE A 48 1.92 -7.00 -27.35
N ASP A 49 2.26 -8.16 -26.81
CA ASP A 49 1.29 -9.08 -26.22
C ASP A 49 0.97 -8.66 -24.78
N ASN A 50 -0.29 -8.83 -24.37
CA ASN A 50 -0.73 -8.51 -23.02
C ASN A 50 0.01 -9.33 -21.93
N GLN A 51 0.37 -10.58 -22.23
CA GLN A 51 1.13 -11.40 -21.31
C GLN A 51 2.57 -10.88 -21.15
N GLU A 52 3.20 -10.43 -22.26
CA GLU A 52 4.51 -9.80 -22.20
C GLU A 52 4.47 -8.54 -21.30
N LEU A 53 3.45 -7.70 -21.45
CA LEU A 53 3.30 -6.50 -20.63
C LEU A 53 3.13 -6.87 -19.14
N LEU A 54 2.31 -7.85 -18.82
CA LEU A 54 2.10 -8.31 -17.43
C LEU A 54 3.39 -8.82 -16.79
N VAL A 55 4.14 -9.68 -17.49
CA VAL A 55 5.42 -10.20 -16.99
C VAL A 55 6.44 -9.08 -16.74
N ARG A 56 6.49 -8.08 -17.60
CA ARG A 56 7.36 -6.90 -17.42
C ARG A 56 6.94 -6.06 -16.22
N ILE A 57 5.64 -5.80 -16.05
CA ILE A 57 5.09 -5.09 -14.88
C ILE A 57 5.50 -5.83 -13.59
N GLU A 58 5.28 -7.13 -13.52
CA GLU A 58 5.66 -7.94 -12.36
C GLU A 58 7.17 -7.89 -12.08
N ALA A 59 8.00 -7.97 -13.11
CA ALA A 59 9.45 -7.90 -12.98
C ALA A 59 9.93 -6.53 -12.48
N VAL A 60 9.32 -5.45 -12.98
CA VAL A 60 9.62 -4.07 -12.56
C VAL A 60 9.18 -3.84 -11.13
N LEU A 61 7.96 -4.22 -10.76
CA LEU A 61 7.45 -4.10 -9.40
C LEU A 61 8.31 -4.90 -8.40
N ARG A 62 8.72 -6.12 -8.75
CA ARG A 62 9.59 -6.94 -7.92
C ARG A 62 10.97 -6.29 -7.71
N ARG A 63 11.56 -5.66 -8.74
CA ARG A 63 12.82 -4.91 -8.64
C ARG A 63 12.66 -3.65 -7.81
N PHE A 64 11.59 -2.89 -8.04
CA PHE A 64 11.26 -1.68 -7.29
C PHE A 64 11.07 -1.96 -5.80
N GLN A 65 10.35 -3.02 -5.43
CA GLN A 65 10.20 -3.47 -4.05
C GLN A 65 11.53 -3.91 -3.40
N LYS A 66 12.50 -4.38 -4.20
CA LYS A 66 13.85 -4.74 -3.72
C LYS A 66 14.81 -3.56 -3.66
N SER A 67 14.65 -2.56 -4.52
CA SER A 67 15.54 -1.40 -4.67
C SER A 67 15.09 -0.16 -3.91
N THR A 68 13.80 -0.02 -3.57
CA THR A 68 13.46 0.88 -2.49
C THR A 68 14.31 0.45 -1.31
N PRO A 69 15.14 1.36 -0.70
CA PRO A 69 15.72 1.04 0.58
C PRO A 69 14.52 0.57 1.38
N LYS A 70 14.52 -0.71 1.72
CA LYS A 70 13.55 -1.24 2.66
C LYS A 70 13.76 -0.32 3.88
N ASN A 71 12.94 0.71 4.00
CA ASN A 71 12.50 1.08 5.29
C ASN A 71 11.91 -0.25 5.76
N ASN A 72 12.79 -1.06 6.34
CA ASN A 72 12.55 -2.40 6.82
C ASN A 72 11.60 -2.28 8.01
N ARG A 73 10.42 -1.72 7.72
CA ARG A 73 9.31 -1.79 8.63
C ARG A 73 8.58 -3.10 8.34
N LYS A 74 9.33 -4.21 8.52
CA LYS A 74 8.71 -5.48 8.87
C LYS A 74 7.76 -5.30 10.05
N THR A 75 7.89 -4.18 10.78
CA THR A 75 7.09 -3.85 11.95
C THR A 75 6.56 -2.43 11.82
N LEU A 76 5.25 -2.29 11.68
CA LEU A 76 4.57 -1.01 11.85
C LEU A 76 4.49 -0.70 13.34
N ARG A 77 4.68 0.56 13.74
CA ARG A 77 4.62 1.00 15.13
C ARG A 77 3.70 2.20 15.28
N PHE A 78 2.87 2.15 16.31
CA PHE A 78 2.02 3.27 16.69
C PHE A 78 1.84 3.28 18.21
N LYS A 79 2.39 4.28 18.88
CA LYS A 79 2.52 4.29 20.35
C LYS A 79 3.25 3.01 20.82
N ASP A 80 2.68 2.28 21.76
CA ASP A 80 3.20 0.99 22.27
C ASP A 80 2.65 -0.24 21.51
N LEU A 81 1.84 -0.02 20.46
CA LEU A 81 1.34 -1.06 19.55
C LEU A 81 2.34 -1.29 18.41
N SER A 82 2.67 -2.53 18.16
CA SER A 82 3.51 -2.97 17.05
C SER A 82 2.83 -4.07 16.24
N LEU A 83 3.00 -4.03 14.91
CA LEU A 83 2.46 -5.00 13.98
C LEU A 83 3.60 -5.51 13.09
N ASP A 84 4.00 -6.76 13.26
CA ASP A 84 4.95 -7.42 12.39
C ASP A 84 4.25 -7.87 11.11
N THR A 85 4.69 -7.35 9.96
CA THR A 85 4.02 -7.61 8.68
C THR A 85 4.50 -8.89 7.99
N GLU A 86 5.60 -9.48 8.42
CA GLU A 86 6.06 -10.78 7.93
C GLU A 86 5.52 -11.92 8.79
N ALA A 87 5.62 -11.80 10.11
CA ALA A 87 5.09 -12.80 11.03
C ALA A 87 3.57 -12.73 11.18
N MET A 88 2.92 -11.66 10.69
CA MET A 88 1.50 -11.36 10.89
C MET A 88 1.09 -11.33 12.38
N GLU A 89 1.97 -10.80 13.22
CA GLU A 89 1.80 -10.71 14.66
C GLU A 89 1.58 -9.27 15.12
N ALA A 90 0.67 -9.09 16.09
CA ALA A 90 0.46 -7.81 16.78
C ALA A 90 0.86 -7.93 18.25
N LYS A 91 1.48 -6.86 18.79
CA LYS A 91 1.89 -6.78 20.21
C LYS A 91 1.63 -5.39 20.76
N ILE A 92 1.18 -5.32 22.01
CA ILE A 92 1.16 -4.09 22.81
C ILE A 92 2.13 -4.29 23.97
N ARG A 93 3.14 -3.41 24.15
CA ARG A 93 4.16 -3.52 25.21
C ARG A 93 4.79 -4.90 25.29
N ASN A 94 5.07 -5.54 24.18
CA ASN A 94 5.57 -6.94 24.06
C ASN A 94 4.54 -8.04 24.38
N THR A 95 3.32 -7.73 24.77
CA THR A 95 2.25 -8.71 24.96
C THR A 95 1.60 -9.03 23.62
N PRO A 96 1.62 -10.28 23.14
CA PRO A 96 1.02 -10.66 21.88
C PRO A 96 -0.50 -10.55 21.92
N ILE A 97 -1.09 -10.13 20.78
CA ILE A 97 -2.54 -10.03 20.61
C ILE A 97 -2.94 -10.94 19.45
N THR A 98 -3.79 -11.90 19.73
CA THR A 98 -4.34 -12.79 18.69
C THR A 98 -5.38 -12.05 17.87
N LEU A 99 -5.09 -11.84 16.57
CA LEU A 99 -5.99 -11.21 15.62
C LEU A 99 -6.53 -12.25 14.63
N THR A 100 -7.78 -12.06 14.20
CA THR A 100 -8.28 -12.74 13.00
C THR A 100 -7.66 -12.11 11.75
N ARG A 101 -7.77 -12.79 10.60
CA ARG A 101 -7.26 -12.28 9.33
C ARG A 101 -7.77 -10.87 9.03
N TYR A 102 -9.06 -10.62 9.14
CA TYR A 102 -9.66 -9.32 8.83
C TYR A 102 -9.29 -8.23 9.85
N GLU A 103 -9.22 -8.57 11.12
CA GLU A 103 -8.72 -7.65 12.16
C GLU A 103 -7.27 -7.24 11.89
N TYR A 104 -6.42 -8.20 11.49
CA TYR A 104 -5.04 -7.93 11.11
C TYR A 104 -4.96 -6.99 9.90
N LEU A 105 -5.67 -7.28 8.81
CA LEU A 105 -5.63 -6.49 7.59
C LEU A 105 -6.18 -5.06 7.81
N ILE A 106 -7.25 -4.91 8.59
CA ILE A 106 -7.79 -3.60 8.97
C ILE A 106 -6.74 -2.83 9.79
N LEU A 107 -6.13 -3.47 10.77
CA LEU A 107 -5.10 -2.83 11.60
C LEU A 107 -3.89 -2.41 10.78
N GLN A 108 -3.41 -3.28 9.89
CA GLN A 108 -2.32 -2.99 8.97
C GLN A 108 -2.63 -1.76 8.09
N LEU A 109 -3.83 -1.70 7.53
CA LEU A 109 -4.29 -0.57 6.71
C LEU A 109 -4.28 0.74 7.51
N LEU A 110 -4.85 0.75 8.72
CA LEU A 110 -4.89 1.95 9.57
C LEU A 110 -3.48 2.38 10.01
N MET A 111 -2.62 1.43 10.39
CA MET A 111 -1.25 1.70 10.83
C MET A 111 -0.31 2.11 9.68
N SER A 112 -0.63 1.79 8.44
CA SER A 112 0.16 2.22 7.27
C SER A 112 0.10 3.75 7.04
N SER A 113 -1.00 4.38 7.47
CA SER A 113 -1.22 5.82 7.35
C SER A 113 -2.02 6.35 8.56
N PRO A 114 -1.37 6.47 9.74
CA PRO A 114 -2.05 6.69 11.02
C PRO A 114 -2.93 7.95 11.07
N SER A 115 -2.52 9.00 10.39
CA SER A 115 -3.25 10.29 10.36
C SER A 115 -4.41 10.31 9.35
N LYS A 116 -4.46 9.33 8.42
CA LYS A 116 -5.47 9.28 7.38
C LYS A 116 -6.78 8.72 7.93
N VAL A 117 -7.90 9.37 7.57
CA VAL A 117 -9.24 8.82 7.81
C VAL A 117 -9.57 7.86 6.67
N PHE A 118 -9.83 6.60 7.00
CA PHE A 118 -10.30 5.59 6.07
C PHE A 118 -11.81 5.47 6.19
N THR A 119 -12.52 5.70 5.09
CA THR A 119 -13.96 5.45 5.03
C THR A 119 -14.24 3.95 5.11
N LYS A 120 -15.47 3.57 5.47
CA LYS A 120 -15.87 2.15 5.48
C LYS A 120 -15.68 1.51 4.11
N ASN A 121 -16.02 2.22 3.02
CA ASN A 121 -15.80 1.75 1.66
C ASN A 121 -14.31 1.49 1.39
N ASN A 122 -13.43 2.44 1.74
CA ASN A 122 -11.99 2.25 1.55
C ASN A 122 -11.45 1.05 2.33
N ILE A 123 -11.92 0.84 3.57
CA ILE A 123 -11.50 -0.32 4.38
C ILE A 123 -12.00 -1.60 3.72
N PHE A 124 -13.28 -1.66 3.31
CA PHE A 124 -13.85 -2.84 2.69
C PHE A 124 -13.13 -3.22 1.41
N GLU A 125 -13.01 -2.29 0.46
CA GLU A 125 -12.32 -2.50 -0.82
C GLU A 125 -10.85 -2.95 -0.63
N SER A 126 -10.14 -2.33 0.32
CA SER A 126 -8.72 -2.64 0.57
C SER A 126 -8.52 -4.00 1.24
N VAL A 127 -9.47 -4.45 2.07
CA VAL A 127 -9.31 -5.64 2.92
C VAL A 127 -9.97 -6.88 2.32
N TRP A 128 -11.13 -6.71 1.66
CA TRP A 128 -11.85 -7.83 1.03
C TRP A 128 -11.54 -7.97 -0.47
N ASN A 129 -10.92 -6.95 -1.07
CA ASN A 129 -10.64 -6.89 -2.51
C ASN A 129 -11.89 -7.07 -3.38
N GLU A 130 -13.03 -6.61 -2.90
CA GLU A 130 -14.34 -6.68 -3.53
C GLU A 130 -14.99 -5.29 -3.51
N ASN A 131 -15.89 -5.03 -4.44
CA ASN A 131 -16.67 -3.80 -4.42
C ASN A 131 -17.58 -3.79 -3.19
N PHE A 132 -17.64 -2.65 -2.51
CA PHE A 132 -18.50 -2.49 -1.34
C PHE A 132 -19.98 -2.64 -1.71
N ILE A 133 -20.62 -3.71 -1.24
CA ILE A 133 -22.04 -3.96 -1.39
C ILE A 133 -22.74 -3.80 -0.02
N GLY A 134 -22.69 -2.59 0.53
CA GLY A 134 -23.67 -2.09 1.49
C GLY A 134 -23.80 -2.73 2.87
N ASP A 135 -22.91 -3.65 3.32
CA ASP A 135 -22.96 -4.13 4.71
C ASP A 135 -21.91 -3.43 5.59
N ASP A 136 -22.32 -2.29 6.13
CA ASP A 136 -21.52 -1.46 7.05
C ASP A 136 -21.20 -2.15 8.39
N ASN A 137 -21.90 -3.23 8.74
CA ASN A 137 -21.81 -3.85 10.05
C ASN A 137 -20.53 -4.66 10.24
N ALA A 138 -20.03 -5.34 9.20
CA ALA A 138 -18.84 -6.17 9.31
C ALA A 138 -17.61 -5.37 9.79
N ILE A 139 -17.39 -4.19 9.24
CA ILE A 139 -16.27 -3.31 9.64
C ILE A 139 -16.42 -2.84 11.08
N ASN A 140 -17.65 -2.41 11.47
CA ASN A 140 -17.92 -1.98 12.84
C ASN A 140 -17.65 -3.11 13.86
N VAL A 141 -18.01 -4.35 13.52
CA VAL A 141 -17.76 -5.54 14.35
C VAL A 141 -16.24 -5.77 14.50
N HIS A 142 -15.47 -5.75 13.40
CA HIS A 142 -14.03 -5.96 13.46
C HIS A 142 -13.31 -4.84 14.22
N ILE A 143 -13.68 -3.59 14.02
CA ILE A 143 -13.15 -2.44 14.79
C ILE A 143 -13.50 -2.58 16.27
N GLY A 144 -14.74 -2.97 16.59
CA GLY A 144 -15.16 -3.24 17.97
C GLY A 144 -14.35 -4.35 18.62
N ASN A 145 -14.10 -5.43 17.90
CA ASN A 145 -13.29 -6.55 18.40
C ASN A 145 -11.81 -6.15 18.60
N LEU A 146 -11.22 -5.39 17.67
CA LEU A 146 -9.87 -4.83 17.84
C LEU A 146 -9.78 -4.00 19.12
N ARG A 147 -10.70 -3.07 19.33
CA ARG A 147 -10.75 -2.24 20.54
C ARG A 147 -10.86 -3.06 21.83
N LYS A 148 -11.72 -4.09 21.84
CA LYS A 148 -11.85 -5.01 22.99
C LYS A 148 -10.55 -5.76 23.26
N LYS A 149 -9.86 -6.25 22.23
CA LYS A 149 -8.59 -6.95 22.35
C LYS A 149 -7.48 -6.03 22.87
N PHE A 150 -7.41 -4.80 22.39
CA PHE A 150 -6.47 -3.80 22.87
C PHE A 150 -6.72 -3.42 24.33
N ALA A 151 -7.98 -3.18 24.70
CA ALA A 151 -8.36 -2.83 26.06
C ALA A 151 -8.06 -3.94 27.09
N LYS A 152 -7.99 -5.21 26.68
CA LYS A 152 -7.57 -6.31 27.57
C LYS A 152 -6.09 -6.22 27.98
N VAL A 153 -5.24 -5.63 27.11
CA VAL A 153 -3.80 -5.50 27.35
C VAL A 153 -3.47 -4.11 27.91
N ASN A 154 -4.08 -3.08 27.36
CA ASN A 154 -3.90 -1.70 27.81
C ASN A 154 -5.24 -0.95 27.80
N PRO A 155 -5.99 -0.98 28.91
CA PRO A 155 -7.33 -0.39 29.00
C PRO A 155 -7.34 1.14 28.97
N GLU A 156 -6.22 1.78 29.30
CA GLU A 156 -6.11 3.23 29.39
C GLU A 156 -5.88 3.90 28.01
N GLU A 157 -5.37 3.12 27.04
CA GLU A 157 -5.01 3.67 25.74
C GLU A 157 -6.05 3.34 24.66
N LYS A 158 -6.41 4.34 23.88
CA LYS A 158 -7.28 4.17 22.71
C LYS A 158 -6.43 4.27 21.44
N TYR A 159 -6.41 3.21 20.65
CA TYR A 159 -5.60 3.13 19.42
C TYR A 159 -6.36 3.49 18.15
N ILE A 160 -7.69 3.31 18.14
CA ILE A 160 -8.53 3.54 16.95
C ILE A 160 -9.61 4.57 17.28
N GLN A 161 -9.60 5.67 16.55
CA GLN A 161 -10.60 6.74 16.63
C GLN A 161 -11.69 6.53 15.59
N THR A 162 -12.95 6.72 15.98
CA THR A 162 -14.07 6.92 15.05
C THR A 162 -14.13 8.39 14.69
N VAL A 163 -14.13 8.70 13.40
CA VAL A 163 -14.42 10.03 12.88
C VAL A 163 -15.87 10.01 12.39
N TRP A 164 -16.76 10.57 13.18
CA TRP A 164 -18.19 10.49 12.95
C TRP A 164 -18.59 10.94 11.55
N GLY A 165 -19.42 10.14 10.89
CA GLY A 165 -19.87 10.39 9.52
C GLY A 165 -18.82 10.11 8.43
N LEU A 166 -17.55 9.85 8.77
CA LEU A 166 -16.46 9.67 7.82
C LEU A 166 -15.85 8.26 7.85
N GLY A 167 -15.47 7.75 9.03
CA GLY A 167 -14.81 6.45 9.13
C GLY A 167 -13.90 6.29 10.34
N PHE A 168 -12.72 5.70 10.14
CA PHE A 168 -11.79 5.35 11.21
C PHE A 168 -10.36 5.77 10.88
N LYS A 169 -9.59 6.09 11.92
CA LYS A 169 -8.14 6.34 11.84
C LYS A 169 -7.45 5.86 13.12
N MET A 170 -6.11 5.86 13.14
CA MET A 170 -5.38 5.70 14.40
C MET A 170 -5.57 6.94 15.28
N GLN A 171 -5.65 6.75 16.60
CA GLN A 171 -5.83 7.83 17.56
C GLN A 171 -4.49 8.34 18.06
N GLY A 172 -4.03 9.46 17.46
CA GLY A 172 -2.85 10.20 17.92
C GLY A 172 -3.12 11.04 19.14
#